data_7bcfb29ba22dabf9bf921322d9d77a9c
#
_entry.id   7bcfb29ba22dabf9bf921322d9d77a9c
#
_cell.length_a   1.000
_cell.length_b   1.000
_cell.length_c   1.000
_cell.angle_alpha   90.00
_cell.angle_beta   90.00
_cell.angle_gamma   90.00
#
_symmetry.space_group_name_H-M   'P 1'
#
loop_
_entity.id
_entity.type
_entity.pdbx_description
1 polymer ?
#
loop_
_entity_poly.entity_id
_entity_poly.type
_entity_poly.pdbx_seq_one_letter_code
_entity_poly.pdbx_strand_id
1 'polypeptide(L)'
;MEIEVPRDRSGSFDPLLIAKGQKRFEGFAEKIIAMYARGMTVREIAGFLLDHDQVEVSADFISTVTDSVLEAVVEWQNRPLERSYPVVYFDALGVKIRDEGSVRNKAVYLALGIAADGTKEVLGIWIEQNEGAKFWLKVMNELRNRGGEDILIGGGRWAKGLSGGHHDGFPLGQRADLHRAFEPLLPVLLRLEGAPGPGWRAQSHLPGRNRGGCRQFEAGPWGKKYPMIAESWRRNWQQIIPFYSYPPEVRKIIYTTNAIESLHMQLRKVLKNRGHFPSDEAATKLIYLALRNITKSWKNPPLTWRMAANQFAIQFGERFNK
;
A
#
# COMPACT_ATOMS: atom_id res chain seq x y z
N MET A 1 -19.69 -34.14 -18.63
CA MET A 1 -21.00 -34.11 -19.33
C MET A 1 -20.67 -34.09 -20.81
N GLU A 2 -20.86 -35.25 -21.48
CA GLU A 2 -20.79 -35.28 -22.94
C GLU A 2 -22.11 -34.70 -23.45
N ILE A 3 -22.01 -33.62 -24.20
CA ILE A 3 -23.19 -33.02 -24.86
C ILE A 3 -23.21 -33.59 -26.28
N GLU A 4 -24.13 -34.47 -26.59
CA GLU A 4 -24.42 -34.85 -27.97
C GLU A 4 -25.06 -33.65 -28.68
N VAL A 5 -24.26 -33.00 -29.52
CA VAL A 5 -24.75 -31.92 -30.40
C VAL A 5 -25.32 -32.54 -31.65
N PRO A 6 -26.63 -32.48 -31.91
CA PRO A 6 -27.24 -32.97 -33.14
C PRO A 6 -26.62 -32.26 -34.35
N ARG A 7 -26.14 -33.03 -35.33
CA ARG A 7 -25.57 -32.49 -36.58
C ARG A 7 -26.72 -31.97 -37.47
N ASP A 8 -26.80 -30.65 -37.58
CA ASP A 8 -27.62 -30.01 -38.59
C ASP A 8 -26.93 -30.08 -39.99
N ARG A 9 -27.45 -30.91 -40.85
CA ARG A 9 -26.93 -31.10 -42.21
C ARG A 9 -27.14 -29.88 -43.11
N SER A 10 -28.13 -29.05 -42.83
CA SER A 10 -28.46 -27.82 -43.59
C SER A 10 -27.70 -26.59 -43.05
N GLY A 11 -27.07 -26.67 -41.88
CA GLY A 11 -26.36 -25.55 -41.27
C GLY A 11 -27.23 -24.37 -40.83
N SER A 12 -28.54 -24.57 -40.77
CA SER A 12 -29.53 -23.55 -40.46
C SER A 12 -29.77 -23.33 -38.98
N PHE A 13 -29.30 -24.22 -38.13
CA PHE A 13 -29.40 -24.05 -36.68
C PHE A 13 -28.37 -23.04 -36.16
N ASP A 14 -28.86 -21.93 -35.65
CA ASP A 14 -28.06 -20.92 -34.96
C ASP A 14 -28.36 -21.01 -33.45
N PRO A 15 -27.41 -21.52 -32.62
CA PRO A 15 -27.68 -21.71 -31.20
C PRO A 15 -27.81 -20.36 -30.51
N LEU A 16 -28.94 -20.11 -29.84
CA LEU A 16 -29.27 -18.88 -29.13
C LEU A 16 -28.38 -18.66 -27.88
N LEU A 17 -27.86 -19.76 -27.30
CA LEU A 17 -27.08 -19.69 -26.04
C LEU A 17 -25.57 -19.62 -26.27
N ILE A 18 -25.06 -20.18 -27.34
CA ILE A 18 -23.64 -20.20 -27.68
C ILE A 18 -23.49 -20.00 -29.19
N ALA A 19 -22.91 -18.89 -29.62
CA ALA A 19 -22.70 -18.63 -31.04
C ALA A 19 -21.75 -19.65 -31.69
N LYS A 20 -22.00 -19.99 -32.96
CA LYS A 20 -21.12 -20.89 -33.73
C LYS A 20 -19.67 -20.37 -33.70
N GLY A 21 -18.73 -21.21 -33.26
CA GLY A 21 -17.33 -20.85 -33.17
C GLY A 21 -16.90 -20.09 -31.93
N GLN A 22 -17.78 -19.84 -30.98
CA GLN A 22 -17.44 -19.22 -29.71
C GLN A 22 -16.62 -20.21 -28.85
N LYS A 23 -15.31 -20.00 -28.80
CA LYS A 23 -14.37 -20.81 -27.99
C LYS A 23 -14.18 -20.28 -26.57
N ARG A 24 -14.79 -19.13 -26.23
CA ARG A 24 -14.67 -18.50 -24.91
C ARG A 24 -16.04 -18.06 -24.42
N PHE A 25 -16.40 -18.45 -23.21
CA PHE A 25 -17.57 -17.91 -22.53
C PHE A 25 -17.23 -16.52 -22.01
N GLU A 26 -18.07 -15.53 -22.31
CA GLU A 26 -17.97 -14.19 -21.73
C GLU A 26 -18.00 -14.31 -20.19
N GLY A 27 -17.11 -13.59 -19.50
CA GLY A 27 -17.02 -13.59 -18.05
C GLY A 27 -16.23 -14.76 -17.42
N PHE A 28 -15.81 -15.76 -18.22
CA PHE A 28 -15.06 -16.90 -17.64
C PHE A 28 -13.63 -16.51 -17.25
N ALA A 29 -12.94 -15.73 -18.10
CA ALA A 29 -11.62 -15.19 -17.78
C ALA A 29 -11.68 -14.25 -16.57
N GLU A 30 -12.69 -13.39 -16.50
CA GLU A 30 -12.95 -12.48 -15.38
C GLU A 30 -13.21 -13.26 -14.08
N LYS A 31 -13.91 -14.38 -14.13
CA LYS A 31 -14.14 -15.27 -12.99
C LYS A 31 -12.82 -15.85 -12.47
N ILE A 32 -11.95 -16.35 -13.36
CA ILE A 32 -10.61 -16.86 -13.01
C ILE A 32 -9.77 -15.73 -12.37
N ILE A 33 -9.73 -14.56 -12.99
CA ILE A 33 -9.00 -13.40 -12.47
C ILE A 33 -9.55 -12.99 -11.10
N ALA A 34 -10.87 -13.01 -10.89
CA ALA A 34 -11.49 -12.66 -9.62
C ALA A 34 -11.15 -13.66 -8.49
N MET A 35 -11.08 -14.95 -8.78
CA MET A 35 -10.65 -15.97 -7.84
C MET A 35 -9.14 -15.82 -7.52
N TYR A 36 -8.32 -15.61 -8.55
CA TYR A 36 -6.89 -15.37 -8.38
C TYR A 36 -6.62 -14.13 -7.51
N ALA A 37 -7.34 -13.04 -7.74
CA ALA A 37 -7.25 -11.79 -6.99
C ALA A 37 -7.61 -11.93 -5.49
N ARG A 38 -8.33 -12.99 -5.11
CA ARG A 38 -8.63 -13.35 -3.71
C ARG A 38 -7.56 -14.25 -3.08
N GLY A 39 -6.51 -14.57 -3.82
CA GLY A 39 -5.36 -15.37 -3.34
C GLY A 39 -5.46 -16.85 -3.62
N MET A 40 -6.48 -17.33 -4.35
CA MET A 40 -6.56 -18.74 -4.73
C MET A 40 -5.40 -19.12 -5.64
N THR A 41 -4.81 -20.29 -5.39
CA THR A 41 -3.77 -20.87 -6.25
C THR A 41 -4.38 -21.36 -7.56
N VAL A 42 -3.55 -21.53 -8.57
CA VAL A 42 -3.97 -22.09 -9.86
C VAL A 42 -4.67 -23.45 -9.68
N ARG A 43 -4.16 -24.31 -8.77
CA ARG A 43 -4.76 -25.62 -8.47
C ARG A 43 -6.12 -25.51 -7.78
N GLU A 44 -6.25 -24.58 -6.82
CA GLU A 44 -7.53 -24.33 -6.15
C GLU A 44 -8.58 -23.78 -7.12
N ILE A 45 -8.15 -22.91 -8.06
CA ILE A 45 -9.06 -22.39 -9.11
C ILE A 45 -9.51 -23.53 -10.02
N ALA A 46 -8.60 -24.42 -10.47
CA ALA A 46 -8.94 -25.56 -11.29
C ALA A 46 -9.92 -26.50 -10.57
N GLY A 47 -9.65 -26.82 -9.30
CA GLY A 47 -10.54 -27.64 -8.48
C GLY A 47 -11.91 -26.98 -8.29
N PHE A 48 -11.95 -25.69 -7.98
CA PHE A 48 -13.21 -24.97 -7.83
C PHE A 48 -14.07 -24.98 -9.11
N LEU A 49 -13.43 -24.76 -10.27
CA LEU A 49 -14.16 -24.78 -11.55
C LEU A 49 -14.69 -26.18 -11.90
N LEU A 50 -13.92 -27.23 -11.56
CA LEU A 50 -14.36 -28.60 -11.74
C LEU A 50 -15.55 -28.93 -10.82
N ASP A 51 -15.45 -28.58 -9.53
CA ASP A 51 -16.45 -28.95 -8.52
C ASP A 51 -17.77 -28.18 -8.69
N HIS A 52 -17.71 -26.89 -9.03
CA HIS A 52 -18.88 -26.03 -9.07
C HIS A 52 -19.45 -25.79 -10.47
N ASP A 53 -18.57 -25.68 -11.46
CA ASP A 53 -19.00 -25.36 -12.83
C ASP A 53 -18.95 -26.58 -13.76
N GLN A 54 -18.44 -27.74 -13.28
CA GLN A 54 -18.22 -28.95 -14.05
C GLN A 54 -17.31 -28.71 -15.27
N VAL A 55 -16.38 -27.74 -15.15
CA VAL A 55 -15.45 -27.34 -16.20
C VAL A 55 -14.03 -27.74 -15.81
N GLU A 56 -13.45 -28.66 -16.56
CA GLU A 56 -12.03 -29.02 -16.40
C GLU A 56 -11.15 -28.04 -17.15
N VAL A 57 -10.23 -27.39 -16.44
CA VAL A 57 -9.24 -26.45 -17.00
C VAL A 57 -7.84 -26.79 -16.53
N SER A 58 -6.88 -26.68 -17.44
CA SER A 58 -5.47 -26.90 -17.10
C SER A 58 -4.91 -25.74 -16.28
N ALA A 59 -3.88 -26.04 -15.47
CA ALA A 59 -3.12 -25.05 -14.73
C ALA A 59 -2.48 -23.99 -15.65
N ASP A 60 -2.01 -24.42 -16.82
CA ASP A 60 -1.39 -23.54 -17.82
C ASP A 60 -2.40 -22.57 -18.43
N PHE A 61 -3.63 -23.03 -18.69
CA PHE A 61 -4.70 -22.15 -19.15
C PHE A 61 -5.00 -21.06 -18.13
N ILE A 62 -5.13 -21.41 -16.83
CA ILE A 62 -5.37 -20.43 -15.75
C ILE A 62 -4.18 -19.45 -15.67
N SER A 63 -2.95 -19.94 -15.81
CA SER A 63 -1.75 -19.09 -15.84
C SER A 63 -1.82 -18.10 -17.00
N THR A 64 -2.12 -18.57 -18.21
CA THR A 64 -2.28 -17.73 -19.41
C THR A 64 -3.35 -16.65 -19.22
N VAL A 65 -4.53 -17.03 -18.68
CA VAL A 65 -5.60 -16.07 -18.38
C VAL A 65 -5.14 -15.01 -17.38
N THR A 66 -4.44 -15.42 -16.32
CA THR A 66 -3.96 -14.47 -15.32
C THR A 66 -2.78 -13.63 -15.81
N ASP A 67 -1.99 -14.13 -16.78
CA ASP A 67 -0.87 -13.39 -17.38
C ASP A 67 -1.34 -12.25 -18.29
N SER A 68 -2.57 -12.33 -18.82
CA SER A 68 -3.17 -11.21 -19.58
C SER A 68 -3.29 -9.91 -18.77
N VAL A 69 -3.18 -10.00 -17.43
CA VAL A 69 -3.18 -8.83 -16.54
C VAL A 69 -1.84 -8.08 -16.54
N LEU A 70 -0.75 -8.69 -17.02
CA LEU A 70 0.59 -8.09 -16.93
C LEU A 70 0.70 -6.78 -17.71
N GLU A 71 0.05 -6.67 -18.87
CA GLU A 71 0.01 -5.43 -19.64
C GLU A 71 -0.70 -4.32 -18.83
N ALA A 72 -1.83 -4.64 -18.20
CA ALA A 72 -2.53 -3.71 -17.34
C ALA A 72 -1.71 -3.31 -16.09
N VAL A 73 -0.86 -4.21 -15.57
CA VAL A 73 0.09 -3.89 -14.49
C VAL A 73 1.11 -2.86 -14.96
N VAL A 74 1.69 -3.06 -16.14
CA VAL A 74 2.68 -2.13 -16.72
C VAL A 74 2.05 -0.77 -16.99
N GLU A 75 0.87 -0.72 -17.60
CA GLU A 75 0.12 0.51 -17.84
C GLU A 75 -0.18 1.25 -16.53
N TRP A 76 -0.69 0.53 -15.52
CA TRP A 76 -0.97 1.09 -14.21
C TRP A 76 0.29 1.62 -13.50
N GLN A 77 1.40 0.87 -13.58
CA GLN A 77 2.67 1.28 -12.97
C GLN A 77 3.23 2.54 -13.64
N ASN A 78 3.00 2.72 -14.96
CA ASN A 78 3.50 3.85 -15.74
C ASN A 78 2.49 5.01 -15.88
N ARG A 79 1.30 4.89 -15.31
CA ARG A 79 0.28 5.93 -15.42
C ARG A 79 0.77 7.27 -14.88
N PRO A 80 0.30 8.40 -15.45
CA PRO A 80 0.58 9.73 -14.91
C PRO A 80 0.12 9.84 -13.45
N LEU A 81 0.85 10.62 -12.66
CA LEU A 81 0.55 10.93 -11.27
C LEU A 81 0.15 12.40 -11.14
N GLU A 82 -0.48 12.73 -10.00
CA GLU A 82 -0.70 14.12 -9.63
C GLU A 82 0.63 14.84 -9.41
N ARG A 83 0.68 16.13 -9.70
CA ARG A 83 1.91 16.92 -9.58
C ARG A 83 2.40 17.02 -8.14
N SER A 84 1.46 17.09 -7.18
CA SER A 84 1.77 17.26 -5.77
C SER A 84 0.96 16.32 -4.90
N TYR A 85 1.64 15.70 -3.92
CA TYR A 85 1.00 14.89 -2.89
C TYR A 85 1.29 15.49 -1.51
N PRO A 86 0.25 15.94 -0.79
CA PRO A 86 0.39 16.39 0.60
C PRO A 86 1.06 15.36 1.50
N VAL A 87 0.74 14.07 1.32
CA VAL A 87 1.37 13.00 2.11
C VAL A 87 1.60 11.77 1.23
N VAL A 88 2.78 11.18 1.32
CA VAL A 88 3.09 9.87 0.74
C VAL A 88 3.67 8.97 1.81
N TYR A 89 3.10 7.79 1.98
CA TYR A 89 3.62 6.73 2.84
C TYR A 89 4.33 5.68 2.01
N PHE A 90 5.54 5.31 2.43
CA PHE A 90 6.30 4.20 1.87
C PHE A 90 6.44 3.11 2.92
N ASP A 91 6.01 1.90 2.59
CA ASP A 91 6.20 0.76 3.47
C ASP A 91 6.44 -0.51 2.66
N ALA A 92 6.93 -1.56 3.33
CA ALA A 92 7.31 -2.81 2.70
C ALA A 92 6.66 -4.00 3.40
N LEU A 93 6.26 -4.98 2.60
CA LEU A 93 5.84 -6.29 3.09
C LEU A 93 6.76 -7.37 2.55
N GLY A 94 7.12 -8.34 3.41
CA GLY A 94 7.95 -9.47 3.03
C GLY A 94 7.13 -10.51 2.27
N VAL A 95 7.70 -11.01 1.17
CA VAL A 95 7.15 -12.11 0.37
C VAL A 95 8.25 -13.13 0.08
N LYS A 96 7.87 -14.40 -0.07
CA LYS A 96 8.77 -15.47 -0.49
C LYS A 96 8.67 -15.65 -2.00
N ILE A 97 9.76 -15.47 -2.71
CA ILE A 97 9.81 -15.56 -4.16
C ILE A 97 10.94 -16.50 -4.55
N ARG A 98 10.68 -17.37 -5.53
CA ARG A 98 11.71 -18.22 -6.10
C ARG A 98 12.59 -17.37 -7.02
N ASP A 99 13.88 -17.41 -6.77
CA ASP A 99 14.90 -16.69 -7.51
C ASP A 99 16.12 -17.59 -7.67
N GLU A 100 16.59 -17.76 -8.89
CA GLU A 100 17.73 -18.64 -9.22
C GLU A 100 17.65 -20.04 -8.57
N GLY A 101 16.46 -20.66 -8.61
CA GLY A 101 16.23 -22.02 -8.08
C GLY A 101 16.01 -22.11 -6.57
N SER A 102 16.23 -21.03 -5.81
CA SER A 102 16.02 -20.97 -4.35
C SER A 102 14.88 -20.04 -3.98
N VAL A 103 14.22 -20.29 -2.83
CA VAL A 103 13.18 -19.40 -2.31
C VAL A 103 13.83 -18.36 -1.40
N ARG A 104 13.75 -17.09 -1.81
CA ARG A 104 14.31 -15.96 -1.08
C ARG A 104 13.21 -15.08 -0.50
N ASN A 105 13.49 -14.44 0.62
CA ASN A 105 12.62 -13.40 1.15
C ASN A 105 12.97 -12.08 0.45
N LYS A 106 12.03 -11.57 -0.36
CA LYS A 106 12.13 -10.24 -0.98
C LYS A 106 11.14 -9.29 -0.31
N ALA A 107 11.42 -8.00 -0.37
CA ALA A 107 10.51 -6.96 0.08
C ALA A 107 9.71 -6.40 -1.10
N VAL A 108 8.40 -6.30 -0.93
CA VAL A 108 7.52 -5.57 -1.83
C VAL A 108 7.26 -4.20 -1.21
N TYR A 109 7.76 -3.17 -1.84
CA TYR A 109 7.58 -1.79 -1.44
C TYR A 109 6.35 -1.22 -2.11
N LEU A 110 5.55 -0.51 -1.33
CA LEU A 110 4.35 0.19 -1.77
C LEU A 110 4.48 1.66 -1.41
N ALA A 111 4.03 2.52 -2.31
CA ALA A 111 3.83 3.93 -2.03
C ALA A 111 2.32 4.24 -2.05
N LEU A 112 1.82 4.80 -0.97
CA LEU A 112 0.44 5.25 -0.81
C LEU A 112 0.43 6.76 -0.74
N GLY A 113 -0.11 7.43 -1.77
CA GLY A 113 -0.31 8.87 -1.82
C GLY A 113 -1.66 9.28 -1.28
N ILE A 114 -1.70 10.46 -0.68
CA ILE A 114 -2.94 11.21 -0.40
C ILE A 114 -2.89 12.43 -1.29
N ALA A 115 -3.85 12.56 -2.19
CA ALA A 115 -3.99 13.69 -3.09
C ALA A 115 -4.51 14.95 -2.38
N ALA A 116 -4.48 16.10 -3.05
CA ALA A 116 -4.91 17.38 -2.46
C ALA A 116 -6.39 17.37 -2.06
N ASP A 117 -7.23 16.60 -2.73
CA ASP A 117 -8.64 16.40 -2.37
C ASP A 117 -8.86 15.42 -1.19
N GLY A 118 -7.79 14.73 -0.74
CA GLY A 118 -7.80 13.74 0.33
C GLY A 118 -8.10 12.32 -0.13
N THR A 119 -8.23 12.09 -1.41
CA THR A 119 -8.36 10.75 -1.97
C THR A 119 -7.02 9.99 -1.81
N LYS A 120 -7.13 8.69 -1.68
CA LYS A 120 -5.96 7.80 -1.53
C LYS A 120 -5.72 7.08 -2.82
N GLU A 121 -4.46 6.98 -3.21
CA GLU A 121 -4.07 6.11 -4.32
C GLU A 121 -2.74 5.40 -4.06
N VAL A 122 -2.61 4.20 -4.61
CA VAL A 122 -1.34 3.47 -4.58
C VAL A 122 -0.51 3.92 -5.77
N LEU A 123 0.64 4.54 -5.51
CA LEU A 123 1.47 5.17 -6.54
C LEU A 123 2.30 4.15 -7.32
N GLY A 124 2.66 3.02 -6.70
CA GLY A 124 3.43 1.97 -7.35
C GLY A 124 3.76 0.79 -6.45
N ILE A 125 4.29 -0.26 -7.10
CA ILE A 125 4.78 -1.51 -6.49
C ILE A 125 6.21 -1.71 -6.96
N TRP A 126 7.13 -1.99 -6.04
CA TRP A 126 8.52 -2.33 -6.35
C TRP A 126 8.94 -3.55 -5.55
N ILE A 127 9.56 -4.52 -6.21
CA ILE A 127 10.10 -5.72 -5.55
C ILE A 127 11.61 -5.61 -5.55
N GLU A 128 12.21 -5.72 -4.38
CA GLU A 128 13.66 -5.65 -4.25
C GLU A 128 14.12 -6.52 -3.07
N GLN A 129 15.32 -7.09 -3.21
CA GLN A 129 15.93 -7.89 -2.16
C GLN A 129 16.65 -7.03 -1.13
N ASN A 130 17.32 -5.96 -1.60
CA ASN A 130 18.15 -5.10 -0.78
C ASN A 130 17.64 -3.65 -0.82
N GLU A 131 17.24 -3.15 0.34
CA GLU A 131 16.88 -1.75 0.52
C GLU A 131 18.14 -0.89 0.61
N GLY A 132 18.35 0.01 -0.34
CA GLY A 132 19.50 0.90 -0.36
C GLY A 132 19.22 2.23 -1.04
N ALA A 133 20.18 3.16 -0.99
CA ALA A 133 20.04 4.49 -1.57
C ALA A 133 19.74 4.45 -3.09
N LYS A 134 20.38 3.52 -3.82
CA LYS A 134 20.15 3.35 -5.27
C LYS A 134 18.72 2.93 -5.58
N PHE A 135 18.16 2.02 -4.79
CA PHE A 135 16.76 1.59 -4.92
C PHE A 135 15.82 2.77 -4.72
N TRP A 136 15.99 3.52 -3.64
CA TRP A 136 15.13 4.67 -3.36
C TRP A 136 15.28 5.79 -4.40
N LEU A 137 16.49 6.01 -4.90
CA LEU A 137 16.70 6.95 -6.01
C LEU A 137 15.93 6.52 -7.28
N LYS A 138 15.95 5.23 -7.62
CA LYS A 138 15.17 4.67 -8.72
C LYS A 138 13.67 4.93 -8.51
N VAL A 139 13.13 4.62 -7.32
CA VAL A 139 11.71 4.83 -6.99
C VAL A 139 11.33 6.30 -7.13
N MET A 140 12.14 7.22 -6.58
CA MET A 140 11.86 8.66 -6.66
C MET A 140 11.91 9.18 -8.11
N ASN A 141 12.89 8.75 -8.90
CA ASN A 141 12.99 9.13 -10.30
C ASN A 141 11.80 8.60 -11.12
N GLU A 142 11.33 7.39 -10.83
CA GLU A 142 10.15 6.81 -11.48
C GLU A 142 8.89 7.63 -11.15
N LEU A 143 8.65 7.97 -9.89
CA LEU A 143 7.54 8.82 -9.50
C LEU A 143 7.60 10.20 -10.18
N ARG A 144 8.78 10.79 -10.27
CA ARG A 144 9.01 12.07 -10.94
C ARG A 144 8.75 11.99 -12.44
N ASN A 145 9.25 10.95 -13.11
CA ASN A 145 9.05 10.74 -14.56
C ASN A 145 7.58 10.56 -14.92
N ARG A 146 6.76 10.14 -13.96
CA ARG A 146 5.31 10.00 -14.09
C ARG A 146 4.55 11.27 -13.74
N GLY A 147 5.22 12.38 -13.45
CA GLY A 147 4.61 13.68 -13.19
C GLY A 147 4.53 14.08 -11.71
N GLY A 148 4.91 13.20 -10.76
CA GLY A 148 4.97 13.56 -9.35
C GLY A 148 6.12 14.53 -9.08
N GLU A 149 5.83 15.83 -9.00
CA GLU A 149 6.87 16.87 -8.86
C GLU A 149 7.18 17.20 -7.39
N ASP A 150 6.20 17.07 -6.50
CA ASP A 150 6.36 17.47 -5.09
C ASP A 150 5.65 16.53 -4.11
N ILE A 151 6.33 16.25 -2.99
CA ILE A 151 5.80 15.52 -1.84
C ILE A 151 6.01 16.41 -0.62
N LEU A 152 4.90 16.91 -0.02
CA LEU A 152 5.03 17.84 1.12
C LEU A 152 5.49 17.12 2.38
N ILE A 153 4.96 15.93 2.64
CA ILE A 153 5.34 15.09 3.78
C ILE A 153 5.52 13.64 3.33
N GLY A 154 6.70 13.10 3.51
CA GLY A 154 6.99 11.69 3.28
C GLY A 154 7.07 10.91 4.59
N GLY A 155 6.32 9.81 4.70
CA GLY A 155 6.33 8.92 5.87
C GLY A 155 6.79 7.51 5.53
N GLY A 156 7.38 6.78 6.51
CA GLY A 156 7.69 5.37 6.37
C GLY A 156 9.17 5.01 6.20
N ARG A 157 9.45 3.84 5.60
CA ARG A 157 10.78 3.21 5.59
C ARG A 157 11.85 3.92 4.75
N TRP A 158 11.46 4.68 3.75
CA TRP A 158 12.35 5.29 2.75
C TRP A 158 13.44 6.21 3.32
N ALA A 159 13.20 6.79 4.47
CA ALA A 159 14.11 7.74 5.09
C ALA A 159 15.46 7.14 5.51
N LYS A 160 15.56 5.82 5.67
CA LYS A 160 16.81 5.14 6.00
C LYS A 160 17.80 5.10 4.84
N GLY A 161 17.30 5.00 3.61
CA GLY A 161 18.13 4.85 2.41
C GLY A 161 18.73 6.14 1.89
N LEU A 162 18.19 7.30 2.25
CA LEU A 162 18.59 8.61 1.71
C LEU A 162 19.36 9.49 2.69
N SER A 163 19.79 8.96 3.84
CA SER A 163 20.44 9.72 4.92
C SER A 163 21.83 10.29 4.60
N GLY A 164 22.38 10.06 3.42
CA GLY A 164 23.77 10.40 3.08
C GLY A 164 24.00 11.29 1.86
N GLY A 165 22.99 11.79 1.16
CA GLY A 165 23.18 12.53 -0.09
C GLY A 165 22.32 13.79 -0.19
N HIS A 166 22.94 14.91 -0.60
CA HIS A 166 22.22 16.03 -1.18
C HIS A 166 21.49 15.54 -2.45
N HIS A 167 20.16 15.46 -2.39
CA HIS A 167 19.36 15.12 -3.56
C HIS A 167 18.68 16.38 -4.08
N ASP A 168 19.32 16.99 -5.07
CA ASP A 168 18.83 18.15 -5.82
C ASP A 168 17.62 17.83 -6.73
N GLY A 169 17.02 16.66 -6.58
CA GLY A 169 16.04 16.12 -7.52
C GLY A 169 14.57 16.16 -7.11
N PHE A 170 14.27 16.20 -5.84
CA PHE A 170 12.93 16.41 -5.31
C PHE A 170 13.02 17.46 -4.21
N PRO A 171 12.26 18.56 -4.26
CA PRO A 171 12.07 19.39 -3.10
C PRO A 171 11.19 18.59 -2.12
N LEU A 172 11.80 17.56 -1.51
CA LEU A 172 11.17 16.81 -0.47
C LEU A 172 10.87 17.80 0.65
N GLY A 173 9.59 18.05 0.86
CA GLY A 173 9.08 18.71 2.02
C GLY A 173 9.64 18.07 3.28
N GLN A 174 9.47 18.68 4.40
CA GLN A 174 10.09 18.29 5.67
C GLN A 174 10.03 16.77 5.88
N ARG A 175 11.19 16.15 6.01
CA ARG A 175 11.33 14.70 6.29
C ARG A 175 10.65 14.40 7.63
N ALA A 176 9.59 13.66 7.60
CA ALA A 176 9.00 13.10 8.80
C ALA A 176 9.41 11.63 8.90
N ASP A 177 10.57 11.37 9.46
CA ASP A 177 11.04 10.01 9.84
C ASP A 177 10.25 9.49 11.06
N LEU A 178 8.93 9.75 11.03
CA LEU A 178 8.03 9.55 12.15
C LEU A 178 7.82 8.07 12.45
N HIS A 179 7.84 7.22 11.45
CA HIS A 179 7.62 5.80 11.64
C HIS A 179 8.69 5.19 12.57
N ARG A 180 9.96 5.55 12.38
CA ARG A 180 11.06 5.04 13.20
C ARG A 180 11.06 5.59 14.62
N ALA A 181 10.61 6.83 14.79
CA ALA A 181 10.51 7.46 16.10
C ALA A 181 9.31 6.95 16.90
N PHE A 182 8.24 6.55 16.22
CA PHE A 182 6.98 6.11 16.84
C PHE A 182 6.72 4.59 16.73
N GLU A 183 7.39 3.85 15.86
CA GLU A 183 7.22 2.39 15.74
C GLU A 183 7.34 1.63 17.08
N PRO A 184 8.30 1.95 17.97
CA PRO A 184 8.35 1.35 19.29
C PRO A 184 7.24 1.82 20.24
N LEU A 185 6.60 2.95 19.90
CA LEU A 185 5.63 3.65 20.74
C LEU A 185 4.20 3.38 20.33
N LEU A 186 3.98 2.99 19.07
CA LEU A 186 2.65 2.78 18.51
C LEU A 186 1.81 1.77 19.32
N PRO A 187 2.35 0.59 19.75
CA PRO A 187 1.60 -0.34 20.60
C PRO A 187 1.28 0.23 21.98
N VAL A 188 2.13 1.13 22.49
CA VAL A 188 1.93 1.76 23.80
C VAL A 188 0.93 2.90 23.69
N LEU A 189 1.02 3.72 22.63
CA LEU A 189 0.07 4.79 22.34
C LEU A 189 -1.33 4.24 22.06
N LEU A 190 -1.44 3.15 21.31
CA LEU A 190 -2.72 2.46 21.06
C LEU A 190 -3.31 1.83 22.33
N ARG A 191 -2.48 1.31 23.23
CA ARG A 191 -2.94 0.84 24.55
C ARG A 191 -3.38 1.98 25.44
N LEU A 192 -2.79 3.16 25.30
CA LEU A 192 -3.17 4.37 26.04
C LEU A 192 -4.49 4.97 25.53
N GLU A 193 -4.80 4.84 24.23
CA GLU A 193 -6.10 5.23 23.66
C GLU A 193 -7.23 4.31 24.10
N GLY A 194 -6.93 3.05 24.41
CA GLY A 194 -7.90 2.05 24.89
C GLY A 194 -8.08 1.97 26.41
N ALA A 195 -7.37 2.78 27.20
CA ALA A 195 -7.51 2.75 28.66
C ALA A 195 -8.79 3.48 29.13
N PRO A 196 -9.71 2.80 29.81
CA PRO A 196 -10.92 3.43 30.32
C PRO A 196 -10.58 4.31 31.52
N GLY A 197 -10.55 5.63 31.29
CA GLY A 197 -10.41 6.62 32.35
C GLY A 197 -10.91 7.98 31.89
N PRO A 198 -11.67 8.73 32.74
CA PRO A 198 -12.23 10.00 32.35
C PRO A 198 -11.11 11.02 32.13
N GLY A 199 -10.97 11.53 30.91
CA GLY A 199 -10.12 12.66 30.59
C GLY A 199 -8.86 12.38 29.76
N TRP A 200 -8.58 11.17 29.33
CA TRP A 200 -7.39 10.82 28.55
C TRP A 200 -7.61 11.00 27.05
N ARG A 201 -7.31 12.21 26.58
CA ARG A 201 -7.00 12.41 25.14
C ARG A 201 -5.47 12.36 25.04
N ALA A 202 -4.93 11.34 24.39
CA ALA A 202 -3.48 11.20 24.13
C ALA A 202 -2.86 12.47 23.50
N GLN A 203 -3.67 13.31 22.87
CA GLN A 203 -3.30 14.59 22.28
C GLN A 203 -2.88 15.67 23.30
N SER A 204 -3.36 15.61 24.56
CA SER A 204 -3.05 16.63 25.57
C SER A 204 -1.76 16.40 26.34
N HIS A 205 -1.20 15.19 26.26
CA HIS A 205 -0.01 14.77 27.01
C HIS A 205 1.24 14.50 26.16
N LEU A 206 1.12 14.71 24.84
CA LEU A 206 2.34 14.74 24.02
C LEU A 206 3.18 15.96 24.42
N PRO A 207 4.47 15.76 24.67
CA PRO A 207 5.33 16.85 25.14
C PRO A 207 5.25 18.05 24.22
N GLY A 208 5.10 19.23 24.81
CA GLY A 208 5.05 20.49 24.07
C GLY A 208 6.29 20.71 23.20
N ARG A 209 6.28 21.80 22.41
CA ARG A 209 7.24 22.17 21.35
C ARG A 209 8.73 22.17 21.74
N ASN A 210 9.12 21.78 22.94
CA ASN A 210 10.48 21.85 23.44
C ASN A 210 10.90 20.60 24.23
N ARG A 211 12.21 20.49 24.50
CA ARG A 211 12.78 19.43 25.34
C ARG A 211 12.13 19.31 26.74
N GLY A 212 11.45 20.33 27.21
CA GLY A 212 10.73 20.31 28.49
C GLY A 212 9.61 19.28 28.50
N GLY A 213 8.93 19.02 27.38
CA GLY A 213 7.89 18.01 27.30
C GLY A 213 8.37 16.59 27.49
N CYS A 214 9.59 16.23 27.03
CA CYS A 214 10.19 14.92 27.32
C CYS A 214 10.46 14.77 28.82
N ARG A 215 10.98 15.82 29.48
CA ARG A 215 11.20 15.81 30.93
C ARG A 215 9.90 15.68 31.70
N GLN A 216 8.85 16.37 31.24
CA GLN A 216 7.52 16.28 31.87
C GLN A 216 6.92 14.88 31.73
N PHE A 217 7.09 14.23 30.56
CA PHE A 217 6.69 12.83 30.38
C PHE A 217 7.46 11.90 31.30
N GLU A 218 8.77 12.06 31.40
CA GLU A 218 9.63 11.24 32.28
C GLU A 218 9.30 11.40 33.75
N ALA A 219 9.01 12.60 34.21
CA ALA A 219 8.63 12.89 35.57
C ALA A 219 7.21 12.37 35.90
N GLY A 220 6.39 12.15 34.88
CA GLY A 220 5.02 11.69 35.01
C GLY A 220 4.90 10.17 35.28
N PRO A 221 3.69 9.71 35.60
CA PRO A 221 3.42 8.30 35.88
C PRO A 221 3.75 7.38 34.71
N TRP A 222 3.68 7.90 33.50
CA TRP A 222 3.93 7.15 32.27
C TRP A 222 5.42 6.99 31.97
N GLY A 223 6.24 7.99 32.24
CA GLY A 223 7.69 7.88 32.13
C GLY A 223 8.27 6.84 33.10
N LYS A 224 7.72 6.77 34.31
CA LYS A 224 8.07 5.72 35.28
C LYS A 224 7.66 4.33 34.81
N LYS A 225 6.50 4.20 34.18
CA LYS A 225 5.98 2.92 33.68
C LYS A 225 6.67 2.46 32.39
N TYR A 226 7.10 3.39 31.53
CA TYR A 226 7.70 3.12 30.24
C TYR A 226 8.96 3.97 29.97
N PRO A 227 10.05 3.76 30.72
CA PRO A 227 11.26 4.60 30.63
C PRO A 227 11.92 4.54 29.25
N MET A 228 11.82 3.40 28.55
CA MET A 228 12.38 3.23 27.21
C MET A 228 11.78 4.19 26.17
N ILE A 229 10.56 4.68 26.40
CA ILE A 229 9.91 5.64 25.51
C ILE A 229 10.65 6.97 25.51
N ALA A 230 10.91 7.50 26.69
CA ALA A 230 11.59 8.76 26.87
C ALA A 230 13.03 8.68 26.33
N GLU A 231 13.71 7.56 26.53
CA GLU A 231 15.05 7.33 25.97
C GLU A 231 15.04 7.29 24.43
N SER A 232 14.06 6.57 23.85
CA SER A 232 13.87 6.53 22.40
C SER A 232 13.60 7.91 21.83
N TRP A 233 12.77 8.72 22.48
CA TRP A 233 12.48 10.09 22.06
C TRP A 233 13.72 10.99 22.14
N ARG A 234 14.52 10.91 23.17
CA ARG A 234 15.77 11.67 23.24
C ARG A 234 16.74 11.31 22.14
N ARG A 235 16.88 10.01 21.84
CA ARG A 235 17.76 9.51 20.78
C ARG A 235 17.33 10.02 19.40
N ASN A 236 16.03 10.09 19.14
CA ASN A 236 15.45 10.48 17.86
C ASN A 236 14.90 11.92 17.86
N TRP A 237 15.29 12.76 18.82
CA TRP A 237 14.70 14.08 19.03
C TRP A 237 14.72 14.98 17.80
N GLN A 238 15.83 15.01 17.05
CA GLN A 238 15.97 15.80 15.83
C GLN A 238 14.99 15.38 14.72
N GLN A 239 14.59 14.13 14.73
CA GLN A 239 13.62 13.58 13.77
C GLN A 239 12.16 13.81 14.21
N ILE A 240 11.96 14.00 15.52
CA ILE A 240 10.64 14.19 16.11
C ILE A 240 10.23 15.67 16.11
N ILE A 241 11.19 16.60 16.28
CA ILE A 241 10.91 18.04 16.34
C ILE A 241 10.09 18.55 15.14
N PRO A 242 10.40 18.22 13.88
CA PRO A 242 9.64 18.71 12.74
C PRO A 242 8.14 18.37 12.82
N PHE A 243 7.81 17.23 13.42
CA PHE A 243 6.45 16.80 13.59
C PHE A 243 5.63 17.75 14.50
N TYR A 244 6.24 18.29 15.54
CA TYR A 244 5.57 19.24 16.45
C TYR A 244 5.33 20.62 15.84
N SER A 245 6.00 20.93 14.72
CA SER A 245 5.71 22.18 13.98
C SER A 245 4.37 22.11 13.23
N TYR A 246 3.84 20.90 13.00
CA TYR A 246 2.56 20.73 12.33
C TYR A 246 1.37 20.96 13.26
N PRO A 247 0.26 21.56 12.77
CA PRO A 247 -1.00 21.65 13.50
C PRO A 247 -1.57 20.26 13.86
N PRO A 248 -2.42 20.17 14.89
CA PRO A 248 -2.98 18.87 15.34
C PRO A 248 -3.70 18.10 14.23
N GLU A 249 -4.38 18.79 13.32
CA GLU A 249 -5.12 18.20 12.20
C GLU A 249 -4.18 17.52 11.22
N VAL A 250 -3.08 18.17 10.86
CA VAL A 250 -2.02 17.61 9.99
C VAL A 250 -1.32 16.47 10.70
N ARG A 251 -0.97 16.66 11.99
CA ARG A 251 -0.38 15.59 12.80
C ARG A 251 -1.24 14.34 12.83
N LYS A 252 -2.59 14.51 12.95
CA LYS A 252 -3.52 13.39 12.95
C LYS A 252 -3.46 12.60 11.64
N ILE A 253 -3.34 13.27 10.49
CA ILE A 253 -3.17 12.58 9.20
C ILE A 253 -1.85 11.80 9.19
N ILE A 254 -0.76 12.43 9.60
CA ILE A 254 0.57 11.80 9.60
C ILE A 254 0.61 10.60 10.56
N TYR A 255 -0.02 10.71 11.74
CA TYR A 255 -0.11 9.62 12.72
C TYR A 255 -0.92 8.42 12.22
N THR A 256 -1.94 8.66 11.43
CA THR A 256 -2.76 7.59 10.92
C THR A 256 -2.07 6.87 9.76
N THR A 257 -0.87 6.29 10.02
CA THR A 257 -0.29 5.21 9.20
C THR A 257 -1.26 4.05 9.03
N ASN A 258 -2.38 4.07 9.76
CA ASN A 258 -3.48 3.12 9.64
C ASN A 258 -3.92 2.88 8.18
N ALA A 259 -3.74 3.86 7.29
CA ALA A 259 -4.10 3.68 5.88
C ALA A 259 -3.19 2.64 5.20
N ILE A 260 -1.86 2.79 5.31
CA ILE A 260 -0.92 1.85 4.69
C ILE A 260 -0.84 0.54 5.49
N GLU A 261 -0.97 0.59 6.82
CA GLU A 261 -1.04 -0.60 7.67
C GLU A 261 -2.30 -1.44 7.37
N SER A 262 -3.46 -0.79 7.21
CA SER A 262 -4.70 -1.45 6.80
C SER A 262 -4.56 -2.07 5.42
N LEU A 263 -3.92 -1.38 4.47
CA LEU A 263 -3.62 -1.90 3.15
C LEU A 263 -2.75 -3.15 3.25
N HIS A 264 -1.65 -3.09 4.00
CA HIS A 264 -0.76 -4.22 4.23
C HIS A 264 -1.47 -5.39 4.92
N MET A 265 -2.34 -5.14 5.89
CA MET A 265 -3.12 -6.18 6.55
C MET A 265 -4.03 -6.91 5.56
N GLN A 266 -4.69 -6.17 4.67
CA GLN A 266 -5.55 -6.75 3.63
C GLN A 266 -4.74 -7.54 2.61
N LEU A 267 -3.59 -7.00 2.15
CA LEU A 267 -2.68 -7.71 1.25
C LEU A 267 -2.14 -8.99 1.88
N ARG A 268 -1.71 -8.94 3.15
CA ARG A 268 -1.23 -10.13 3.87
C ARG A 268 -2.28 -11.24 3.94
N LYS A 269 -3.58 -10.92 4.05
CA LYS A 269 -4.65 -11.93 4.01
C LYS A 269 -4.69 -12.67 2.68
N VAL A 270 -4.49 -11.95 1.56
CA VAL A 270 -4.45 -12.53 0.21
C VAL A 270 -3.16 -13.33 -0.01
N LEU A 271 -2.02 -12.77 0.43
CA LEU A 271 -0.70 -13.36 0.22
C LEU A 271 -0.43 -14.58 1.11
N LYS A 272 -1.05 -14.66 2.29
CA LYS A 272 -0.82 -15.74 3.28
C LYS A 272 -1.13 -17.12 2.71
N ASN A 273 -2.08 -17.23 1.79
CA ASN A 273 -2.46 -18.48 1.15
C ASN A 273 -1.38 -19.01 0.19
N ARG A 274 -0.41 -18.17 -0.16
CA ARG A 274 0.72 -18.53 -1.03
C ARG A 274 1.95 -18.86 -0.20
N GLY A 275 2.43 -20.08 -0.29
CA GLY A 275 3.69 -20.49 0.37
C GLY A 275 4.89 -19.72 -0.18
N HIS A 276 4.98 -19.60 -1.51
CA HIS A 276 5.96 -18.78 -2.24
C HIS A 276 5.44 -18.47 -3.64
N PHE A 277 6.02 -17.46 -4.28
CA PHE A 277 5.75 -17.11 -5.67
C PHE A 277 6.82 -17.70 -6.60
N PRO A 278 6.46 -18.10 -7.82
CA PRO A 278 7.42 -18.63 -8.78
C PRO A 278 8.35 -17.55 -9.35
N SER A 279 7.92 -16.29 -9.41
CA SER A 279 8.67 -15.14 -9.94
C SER A 279 8.20 -13.83 -9.33
N ASP A 280 8.97 -12.74 -9.53
CA ASP A 280 8.59 -11.38 -9.16
C ASP A 280 7.32 -10.92 -9.89
N GLU A 281 7.16 -11.30 -11.15
CA GLU A 281 5.98 -11.00 -11.97
C GLU A 281 4.72 -11.64 -11.38
N ALA A 282 4.79 -12.92 -10.96
CA ALA A 282 3.66 -13.60 -10.34
C ALA A 282 3.24 -12.94 -9.02
N ALA A 283 4.21 -12.45 -8.23
CA ALA A 283 3.93 -11.70 -7.02
C ALA A 283 3.29 -10.33 -7.35
N THR A 284 3.87 -9.58 -8.29
CA THR A 284 3.36 -8.28 -8.73
C THR A 284 1.94 -8.38 -9.27
N LYS A 285 1.66 -9.40 -10.10
CA LYS A 285 0.34 -9.67 -10.67
C LYS A 285 -0.74 -9.87 -9.58
N LEU A 286 -0.46 -10.73 -8.60
CA LEU A 286 -1.41 -10.96 -7.50
C LEU A 286 -1.60 -9.71 -6.65
N ILE A 287 -0.51 -9.02 -6.30
CA ILE A 287 -0.57 -7.80 -5.48
C ILE A 287 -1.36 -6.71 -6.21
N TYR A 288 -1.11 -6.49 -7.50
CA TYR A 288 -1.87 -5.53 -8.31
C TYR A 288 -3.38 -5.83 -8.31
N LEU A 289 -3.75 -7.09 -8.55
CA LEU A 289 -5.16 -7.49 -8.55
C LEU A 289 -5.81 -7.32 -7.18
N ALA A 290 -5.09 -7.66 -6.10
CA ALA A 290 -5.56 -7.44 -4.74
C ALA A 290 -5.73 -5.95 -4.44
N LEU A 291 -4.75 -5.11 -4.82
CA LEU A 291 -4.84 -3.65 -4.69
C LEU A 291 -6.04 -3.10 -5.45
N ARG A 292 -6.24 -3.51 -6.70
CA ARG A 292 -7.39 -3.10 -7.51
C ARG A 292 -8.73 -3.41 -6.82
N ASN A 293 -8.82 -4.54 -6.11
CA ASN A 293 -10.03 -4.87 -5.35
C ASN A 293 -10.17 -4.03 -4.08
N ILE A 294 -9.08 -3.82 -3.35
CA ILE A 294 -9.07 -3.04 -2.10
C ILE A 294 -9.40 -1.57 -2.39
N THR A 295 -8.78 -1.00 -3.41
CA THR A 295 -8.93 0.44 -3.74
C THR A 295 -10.30 0.81 -4.30
N LYS A 296 -11.10 -0.15 -4.78
CA LYS A 296 -12.49 0.09 -5.21
C LYS A 296 -13.35 0.77 -4.14
N SER A 297 -13.02 0.54 -2.86
CA SER A 297 -13.74 1.14 -1.72
C SER A 297 -13.25 2.55 -1.34
N TRP A 298 -12.16 3.05 -1.95
CA TRP A 298 -11.53 4.33 -1.60
C TRP A 298 -12.14 5.51 -2.38
N LYS A 299 -13.43 5.65 -2.34
CA LYS A 299 -14.12 6.66 -3.17
C LYS A 299 -14.18 8.04 -2.53
N ASN A 300 -14.10 8.13 -1.20
CA ASN A 300 -14.31 9.37 -0.49
C ASN A 300 -13.14 9.69 0.45
N PRO A 301 -12.72 10.95 0.53
CA PRO A 301 -11.75 11.39 1.53
C PRO A 301 -12.34 11.30 2.94
N PRO A 302 -11.51 11.10 3.98
CA PRO A 302 -11.96 11.14 5.36
C PRO A 302 -12.55 12.52 5.71
N LEU A 303 -13.60 12.56 6.53
CA LEU A 303 -14.22 13.82 7.00
C LEU A 303 -13.21 14.77 7.65
N THR A 304 -12.18 14.24 8.27
CA THR A 304 -11.10 15.02 8.90
C THR A 304 -10.15 15.66 7.87
N TRP A 305 -10.23 15.28 6.59
CA TRP A 305 -9.34 15.82 5.56
C TRP A 305 -9.56 17.30 5.31
N ARG A 306 -10.81 17.78 5.28
CA ARG A 306 -11.13 19.20 5.03
C ARG A 306 -10.40 20.14 5.99
N MET A 307 -10.33 19.76 7.27
CA MET A 307 -9.63 20.56 8.29
C MET A 307 -8.11 20.51 8.07
N ALA A 308 -7.58 19.36 7.74
CA ALA A 308 -6.15 19.19 7.44
C ALA A 308 -5.76 19.92 6.16
N ALA A 309 -6.56 19.87 5.09
CA ALA A 309 -6.31 20.56 3.83
C ALA A 309 -6.16 22.06 4.02
N ASN A 310 -7.01 22.70 4.82
CA ASN A 310 -6.86 24.11 5.16
C ASN A 310 -5.51 24.41 5.83
N GLN A 311 -5.07 23.54 6.73
CA GLN A 311 -3.78 23.70 7.40
C GLN A 311 -2.58 23.43 6.45
N PHE A 312 -2.72 22.48 5.52
CA PHE A 312 -1.75 22.30 4.45
C PHE A 312 -1.64 23.52 3.56
N ALA A 313 -2.77 24.11 3.17
CA ALA A 313 -2.81 25.35 2.36
C ALA A 313 -2.13 26.52 3.08
N ILE A 314 -2.37 26.70 4.39
CA ILE A 314 -1.73 27.74 5.18
C ILE A 314 -0.22 27.51 5.31
N GLN A 315 0.20 26.28 5.56
CA GLN A 315 1.59 25.97 5.87
C GLN A 315 2.47 25.84 4.62
N PHE A 316 1.94 25.32 3.52
CA PHE A 316 2.69 25.04 2.29
C PHE A 316 2.34 25.98 1.14
N GLY A 317 1.27 26.80 1.27
CA GLY A 317 0.91 27.83 0.30
C GLY A 317 0.75 27.28 -1.11
N GLU A 318 1.47 27.89 -2.06
CA GLU A 318 1.42 27.51 -3.47
C GLU A 318 1.85 26.05 -3.76
N ARG A 319 2.67 25.44 -2.91
CA ARG A 319 3.08 24.03 -3.07
C ARG A 319 1.92 23.05 -2.86
N PHE A 320 0.94 23.42 -2.03
CA PHE A 320 -0.25 22.58 -1.83
C PHE A 320 -1.32 22.84 -2.90
N ASN A 321 -1.37 24.06 -3.46
CA ASN A 321 -2.39 24.48 -4.42
C ASN A 321 -1.97 24.27 -5.89
N LYS A 322 -0.85 23.62 -6.13
CA LYS A 322 -0.38 23.25 -7.47
C LYS A 322 -1.16 22.05 -8.01
#